data_8b146d20c94795ee3905710f665dfff3
#
_entry.id   8b146d20c94795ee3905710f665dfff3
#
_cell.length_a   1.000
_cell.length_b   1.000
_cell.length_c   1.000
_cell.angle_alpha   90.00
_cell.angle_beta   90.00
_cell.angle_gamma   90.00
#
_symmetry.space_group_name_H-M   'P 1'
#
loop_
_entity.id
_entity.type
_entity.pdbx_description
1 polymer ?
#
loop_
_entity_poly.entity_id
_entity_poly.type
_entity_poly.pdbx_seq_one_letter_code
_entity_poly.pdbx_strand_id
1 'polypeptide(L)'
;RAEFHFKFGVERLFPRLADALDRQCQLAIDGLERALTARADEAVLSARNAKADAKTLSALRTFTRHGYVTGRKVWAPMSERMEGRHVVLTGANSGIGLAAAIDLASAGASMTLVVRDEAKAVQTADSIKQATGRTDIHFEFADLSLLNDTDALIDRLLAKGDAIDVLINNAGALFNDHTMTSEGLEKSYALLLLSPWRLCERLLPLLKNHDTTARVINVVSGGMYAE
;
A
#
# COMPACT_ATOMS: atom_id res chain seq x y z
N ARG A 1 -9.57 -19.61 6.57
CA ARG A 1 -8.29 -19.78 7.33
C ARG A 1 -7.05 -19.44 6.50
N ALA A 2 -7.12 -19.20 5.20
CA ALA A 2 -5.98 -18.91 4.33
C ALA A 2 -5.64 -17.40 4.17
N GLU A 3 -6.54 -16.52 4.55
CA GLU A 3 -6.49 -15.09 4.16
C GLU A 3 -5.65 -14.21 5.08
N PHE A 4 -5.38 -14.64 6.29
CA PHE A 4 -4.57 -13.88 7.26
C PHE A 4 -3.05 -13.89 6.97
N HIS A 5 -2.56 -14.76 6.11
CA HIS A 5 -1.12 -14.87 5.83
C HIS A 5 -0.55 -13.75 4.97
N PHE A 6 -1.36 -13.03 4.19
CA PHE A 6 -0.88 -12.06 3.22
C PHE A 6 -0.41 -10.74 3.87
N LYS A 7 -1.11 -10.29 4.92
CA LYS A 7 -0.76 -9.06 5.64
C LYS A 7 0.49 -9.22 6.48
N PHE A 8 0.66 -10.38 7.11
CA PHE A 8 1.82 -10.70 7.95
C PHE A 8 3.16 -10.79 7.21
N GLY A 9 3.16 -11.06 5.90
CA GLY A 9 4.38 -11.13 5.10
C GLY A 9 5.05 -9.77 4.89
N VAL A 10 4.26 -8.72 4.67
CA VAL A 10 4.75 -7.36 4.40
C VAL A 10 5.36 -6.74 5.66
N GLU A 11 4.71 -6.89 6.81
CA GLU A 11 5.17 -6.36 8.10
C GLU A 11 6.51 -6.97 8.56
N ARG A 12 6.78 -8.19 8.16
CA ARG A 12 8.01 -8.89 8.45
C ARG A 12 9.19 -8.41 7.60
N LEU A 13 8.90 -8.02 6.36
CA LEU A 13 9.85 -7.50 5.40
C LEU A 13 10.24 -6.05 5.70
N PHE A 14 9.34 -5.26 6.29
CA PHE A 14 9.48 -3.81 6.32
C PHE A 14 9.04 -3.22 7.67
N PRO A 15 9.94 -3.08 8.68
CA PRO A 15 9.60 -2.54 9.99
C PRO A 15 8.98 -1.13 9.95
N ARG A 16 9.49 -0.26 9.08
CA ARG A 16 8.96 1.11 8.91
C ARG A 16 7.59 1.13 8.27
N LEU A 17 7.31 0.18 7.36
CA LEU A 17 6.00 -0.02 6.79
C LEU A 17 5.01 -0.47 7.86
N ALA A 18 5.45 -1.34 8.79
CA ALA A 18 4.64 -1.76 9.93
C ALA A 18 4.26 -0.57 10.82
N ASP A 19 5.21 0.32 11.12
CA ASP A 19 4.97 1.52 11.94
C ASP A 19 4.04 2.54 11.22
N ALA A 20 4.12 2.64 9.90
CA ALA A 20 3.24 3.51 9.11
C ALA A 20 1.82 2.94 9.05
N LEU A 21 1.68 1.62 8.86
CA LEU A 21 0.41 0.90 8.89
C LEU A 21 -0.26 1.02 10.26
N ASP A 22 0.53 0.88 11.35
CA ASP A 22 0.04 1.00 12.71
C ASP A 22 -0.54 2.40 13.00
N ARG A 23 0.17 3.46 12.60
CA ARG A 23 -0.36 4.84 12.74
C ARG A 23 -1.67 5.03 11.99
N GLN A 24 -1.79 4.52 10.78
CA GLN A 24 -3.01 4.64 9.98
C GLN A 24 -4.16 3.80 10.58
N CYS A 25 -3.86 2.57 11.02
CA CYS A 25 -4.84 1.73 11.69
C CYS A 25 -5.29 2.32 13.03
N GLN A 26 -4.37 2.90 13.81
CA GLN A 26 -4.73 3.53 15.10
C GLN A 26 -5.64 4.73 14.89
N LEU A 27 -5.37 5.60 13.91
CA LEU A 27 -6.25 6.71 13.56
C LEU A 27 -7.64 6.25 13.13
N ALA A 28 -7.73 5.16 12.38
CA ALA A 28 -9.00 4.58 11.97
C ALA A 28 -9.76 3.99 13.16
N ILE A 29 -9.08 3.30 14.09
CA ILE A 29 -9.65 2.75 15.31
C ILE A 29 -10.16 3.84 16.22
N ASP A 30 -9.36 4.89 16.47
CA ASP A 30 -9.77 6.04 17.30
C ASP A 30 -10.97 6.78 16.69
N GLY A 31 -11.06 6.82 15.36
CA GLY A 31 -12.22 7.33 14.62
C GLY A 31 -13.47 6.46 14.82
N LEU A 32 -13.28 5.14 14.71
CA LEU A 32 -14.36 4.17 14.88
C LEU A 32 -14.85 4.12 16.34
N GLU A 33 -13.95 4.14 17.33
CA GLU A 33 -14.31 4.21 18.74
C GLU A 33 -15.11 5.47 19.07
N ARG A 34 -14.71 6.63 18.53
CA ARG A 34 -15.48 7.89 18.68
C ARG A 34 -16.86 7.78 18.04
N ALA A 35 -16.97 7.19 16.85
CA ALA A 35 -18.25 7.01 16.15
C ALA A 35 -19.17 6.01 16.89
N LEU A 36 -18.62 4.93 17.43
CA LEU A 36 -19.36 3.95 18.22
C LEU A 36 -19.82 4.52 19.56
N THR A 37 -18.96 5.31 20.24
CA THR A 37 -19.31 5.98 21.49
C THR A 37 -20.42 7.02 21.28
N ALA A 38 -20.33 7.83 20.22
CA ALA A 38 -21.38 8.79 19.88
C ALA A 38 -22.72 8.13 19.53
N ARG A 39 -22.71 6.92 18.95
CA ARG A 39 -23.94 6.14 18.70
C ARG A 39 -24.47 5.42 19.92
N ALA A 40 -23.61 5.06 20.86
CA ALA A 40 -24.02 4.38 22.09
C ALA A 40 -24.93 5.25 23.00
N ASP A 41 -24.80 6.57 22.89
CA ASP A 41 -25.65 7.52 23.63
C ASP A 41 -27.07 7.62 23.06
N GLU A 42 -27.31 7.13 21.82
CA GLU A 42 -28.61 7.22 21.14
C GLU A 42 -29.38 5.88 21.04
N ALA A 43 -28.76 4.74 21.30
CA ALA A 43 -29.39 3.44 21.11
C ALA A 43 -29.18 2.49 22.28
N VAL A 44 -30.24 1.94 22.81
CA VAL A 44 -30.22 0.73 23.65
C VAL A 44 -29.76 -0.43 22.76
N LEU A 45 -28.44 -0.60 22.67
CA LEU A 45 -27.83 -1.72 21.94
C LEU A 45 -28.29 -3.04 22.59
N SER A 46 -28.94 -3.91 21.83
CA SER A 46 -29.32 -5.22 22.32
C SER A 46 -28.07 -6.00 22.75
N ALA A 47 -28.18 -6.86 23.76
CA ALA A 47 -27.08 -7.72 24.24
C ALA A 47 -26.42 -8.56 23.10
N ARG A 48 -27.16 -8.77 22.03
CA ARG A 48 -26.68 -9.44 20.80
C ARG A 48 -25.70 -8.59 20.02
N ASN A 49 -25.94 -7.29 19.88
CA ASN A 49 -25.04 -6.35 19.21
C ASN A 49 -23.77 -6.14 20.03
N ALA A 50 -23.87 -5.98 21.35
CA ALA A 50 -22.71 -5.86 22.23
C ALA A 50 -21.75 -7.07 22.13
N LYS A 51 -22.28 -8.27 21.94
CA LYS A 51 -21.46 -9.48 21.76
C LYS A 51 -20.79 -9.55 20.37
N ALA A 52 -21.48 -9.06 19.34
CA ALA A 52 -20.91 -8.93 18.00
C ALA A 52 -19.80 -7.86 17.96
N ASP A 53 -20.05 -6.70 18.59
CA ASP A 53 -19.10 -5.61 18.68
C ASP A 53 -17.84 -5.99 19.46
N ALA A 54 -17.97 -6.70 20.59
CA ALA A 54 -16.82 -7.22 21.34
C ALA A 54 -15.97 -8.20 20.52
N LYS A 55 -16.59 -9.00 19.68
CA LYS A 55 -15.88 -9.93 18.76
C LYS A 55 -15.17 -9.16 17.64
N THR A 56 -15.79 -8.13 17.09
CA THR A 56 -15.23 -7.25 16.07
C THR A 56 -14.06 -6.45 16.64
N LEU A 57 -14.19 -5.87 17.83
CA LEU A 57 -13.11 -5.15 18.52
C LEU A 57 -11.93 -6.07 18.85
N SER A 58 -12.19 -7.33 19.22
CA SER A 58 -11.14 -8.33 19.44
C SER A 58 -10.38 -8.65 18.14
N ALA A 59 -11.10 -8.76 17.02
CA ALA A 59 -10.48 -8.96 15.71
C ALA A 59 -9.66 -7.74 15.27
N LEU A 60 -10.16 -6.52 15.51
CA LEU A 60 -9.43 -5.27 15.19
C LEU A 60 -8.08 -5.15 15.93
N ARG A 61 -7.96 -5.69 17.14
CA ARG A 61 -6.67 -5.70 17.88
C ARG A 61 -5.56 -6.41 17.11
N THR A 62 -5.86 -7.39 16.27
CA THR A 62 -4.87 -8.09 15.46
C THR A 62 -4.32 -7.20 14.32
N PHE A 63 -5.03 -6.13 13.95
CA PHE A 63 -4.61 -5.15 12.94
C PHE A 63 -3.83 -3.97 13.53
N THR A 64 -3.64 -3.94 14.85
CA THR A 64 -2.90 -2.88 15.54
C THR A 64 -1.45 -3.29 15.78
N ARG A 65 -0.66 -2.34 16.32
CA ARG A 65 0.70 -2.60 16.82
C ARG A 65 0.76 -3.82 17.76
N HIS A 66 -0.27 -4.07 18.55
CA HIS A 66 -0.32 -5.25 19.41
C HIS A 66 -0.27 -6.55 18.61
N GLY A 67 -1.07 -6.65 17.54
CA GLY A 67 -1.03 -7.79 16.61
C GLY A 67 0.34 -7.95 15.94
N TYR A 68 0.94 -6.85 15.48
CA TYR A 68 2.30 -6.86 14.95
C TYR A 68 3.34 -7.35 15.96
N VAL A 69 3.40 -6.75 17.14
CA VAL A 69 4.36 -7.13 18.20
C VAL A 69 4.21 -8.57 18.62
N THR A 70 2.97 -9.07 18.67
CA THR A 70 2.68 -10.47 19.02
C THR A 70 3.07 -11.42 17.88
N GLY A 71 2.68 -11.10 16.64
CA GLY A 71 3.02 -11.89 15.47
C GLY A 71 4.52 -11.96 15.21
N ARG A 72 5.23 -10.84 15.33
CA ARG A 72 6.67 -10.73 15.13
C ARG A 72 7.50 -11.68 15.99
N LYS A 73 7.01 -12.09 17.16
CA LYS A 73 7.72 -13.03 18.05
C LYS A 73 7.87 -14.44 17.46
N VAL A 74 6.98 -14.80 16.55
CA VAL A 74 6.93 -16.13 15.91
C VAL A 74 7.43 -16.14 14.47
N TRP A 75 7.79 -14.97 13.92
CA TRP A 75 8.30 -14.89 12.56
C TRP A 75 9.81 -15.20 12.53
N ALA A 76 10.24 -15.96 11.53
CA ALA A 76 11.67 -16.16 11.31
C ALA A 76 12.33 -14.84 10.87
N PRO A 77 13.56 -14.54 11.25
CA PRO A 77 14.28 -13.37 10.77
C PRO A 77 14.32 -13.35 9.24
N MET A 78 14.17 -12.18 8.66
CA MET A 78 14.41 -12.00 7.24
C MET A 78 15.90 -11.87 6.97
N SER A 79 16.38 -12.72 6.08
CA SER A 79 17.75 -12.69 5.57
C SER A 79 17.83 -12.29 4.09
N GLU A 80 16.68 -12.14 3.44
CA GLU A 80 16.65 -11.89 2.00
C GLU A 80 16.98 -10.42 1.70
N ARG A 81 17.91 -10.24 0.78
CA ARG A 81 18.30 -8.97 0.21
C ARG A 81 17.61 -8.78 -1.14
N MET A 82 17.50 -7.52 -1.55
CA MET A 82 16.82 -7.11 -2.79
C MET A 82 17.81 -6.60 -3.85
N GLU A 83 19.12 -6.87 -3.68
CA GLU A 83 20.10 -6.49 -4.69
C GLU A 83 19.78 -7.18 -6.04
N GLY A 84 19.84 -6.39 -7.10
CA GLY A 84 19.52 -6.85 -8.44
C GLY A 84 18.02 -7.03 -8.71
N ARG A 85 17.14 -6.68 -7.76
CA ARG A 85 15.70 -6.69 -7.95
C ARG A 85 15.17 -5.30 -8.25
N HIS A 86 14.33 -5.19 -9.27
CA HIS A 86 13.67 -3.96 -9.66
C HIS A 86 12.22 -3.94 -9.16
N VAL A 87 11.87 -2.89 -8.40
CA VAL A 87 10.56 -2.69 -7.82
C VAL A 87 9.90 -1.46 -8.43
N VAL A 88 8.70 -1.62 -8.95
CA VAL A 88 7.81 -0.50 -9.32
C VAL A 88 6.79 -0.32 -8.20
N LEU A 89 6.79 0.85 -7.54
CA LEU A 89 5.92 1.16 -6.41
C LEU A 89 5.09 2.41 -6.69
N THR A 90 3.77 2.29 -6.61
CA THR A 90 2.86 3.43 -6.78
C THR A 90 2.54 4.10 -5.45
N GLY A 91 2.40 5.43 -5.44
CA GLY A 91 2.03 6.20 -4.25
C GLY A 91 3.12 6.26 -3.18
N ALA A 92 4.38 6.38 -3.59
CA ALA A 92 5.55 6.32 -2.70
C ALA A 92 5.87 7.61 -1.93
N ASN A 93 5.11 8.69 -2.10
CA ASN A 93 5.45 10.02 -1.58
C ASN A 93 5.04 10.28 -0.13
N SER A 94 4.31 9.38 0.51
CA SER A 94 3.88 9.53 1.91
C SER A 94 3.44 8.19 2.53
N GLY A 95 3.24 8.20 3.85
CA GLY A 95 2.61 7.11 4.58
C GLY A 95 3.27 5.75 4.34
N ILE A 96 2.45 4.76 4.02
CA ILE A 96 2.84 3.36 3.79
C ILE A 96 3.80 3.24 2.61
N GLY A 97 3.52 3.93 1.50
CA GLY A 97 4.35 3.87 0.30
C GLY A 97 5.76 4.43 0.52
N LEU A 98 5.90 5.54 1.25
CA LEU A 98 7.23 6.10 1.58
C LEU A 98 8.00 5.16 2.52
N ALA A 99 7.33 4.61 3.54
CA ALA A 99 7.97 3.66 4.46
C ALA A 99 8.46 2.41 3.71
N ALA A 100 7.63 1.86 2.81
CA ALA A 100 8.01 0.74 1.96
C ALA A 100 9.19 1.08 1.04
N ALA A 101 9.19 2.28 0.43
CA ALA A 101 10.29 2.71 -0.42
C ALA A 101 11.62 2.78 0.34
N ILE A 102 11.61 3.30 1.58
CA ILE A 102 12.81 3.37 2.43
C ILE A 102 13.29 1.97 2.80
N ASP A 103 12.40 1.07 3.18
CA ASP A 103 12.77 -0.29 3.58
C ASP A 103 13.30 -1.11 2.38
N LEU A 104 12.67 -0.98 1.20
CA LEU A 104 13.13 -1.60 -0.04
C LEU A 104 14.50 -1.06 -0.48
N ALA A 105 14.70 0.26 -0.40
CA ALA A 105 16.00 0.88 -0.65
C ALA A 105 17.08 0.36 0.31
N SER A 106 16.74 0.25 1.59
CA SER A 106 17.65 -0.31 2.62
C SER A 106 18.01 -1.77 2.35
N ALA A 107 17.09 -2.54 1.76
CA ALA A 107 17.31 -3.93 1.35
C ALA A 107 18.12 -4.05 0.05
N GLY A 108 18.40 -2.95 -0.66
CA GLY A 108 19.22 -2.94 -1.87
C GLY A 108 18.43 -2.97 -3.19
N ALA A 109 17.10 -2.84 -3.17
CA ALA A 109 16.28 -2.83 -4.39
C ALA A 109 16.61 -1.66 -5.30
N SER A 110 16.62 -1.88 -6.62
CA SER A 110 16.45 -0.85 -7.63
C SER A 110 14.98 -0.45 -7.69
N MET A 111 14.65 0.84 -7.80
CA MET A 111 13.26 1.27 -7.69
C MET A 111 12.86 2.29 -8.75
N THR A 112 11.63 2.10 -9.26
CA THR A 112 10.87 3.13 -9.96
C THR A 112 9.66 3.51 -9.10
N LEU A 113 9.65 4.74 -8.58
CA LEU A 113 8.60 5.27 -7.74
C LEU A 113 7.62 6.08 -8.57
N VAL A 114 6.37 5.63 -8.61
CA VAL A 114 5.30 6.35 -9.32
C VAL A 114 4.62 7.32 -8.36
N VAL A 115 4.72 8.61 -8.65
CA VAL A 115 4.16 9.69 -7.85
C VAL A 115 3.41 10.68 -8.75
N ARG A 116 2.51 11.48 -8.17
CA ARG A 116 1.72 12.43 -8.93
C ARG A 116 2.38 13.81 -9.03
N ASP A 117 3.17 14.18 -8.05
CA ASP A 117 3.65 15.54 -7.82
C ASP A 117 5.19 15.55 -7.78
N GLU A 118 5.79 16.35 -8.66
CA GLU A 118 7.24 16.45 -8.80
C GLU A 118 7.89 17.07 -7.53
N ALA A 119 7.26 18.06 -6.92
CA ALA A 119 7.79 18.66 -5.69
C ALA A 119 7.84 17.64 -4.53
N LYS A 120 6.85 16.75 -4.48
CA LYS A 120 6.85 15.63 -3.52
C LYS A 120 7.85 14.55 -3.86
N ALA A 121 8.18 14.35 -5.14
CA ALA A 121 9.24 13.42 -5.54
C ALA A 121 10.59 13.83 -4.95
N VAL A 122 10.93 15.13 -4.98
CA VAL A 122 12.16 15.65 -4.38
C VAL A 122 12.21 15.36 -2.88
N GLN A 123 11.13 15.65 -2.14
CA GLN A 123 11.04 15.36 -0.71
C GLN A 123 11.16 13.86 -0.41
N THR A 124 10.58 13.04 -1.28
CA THR A 124 10.66 11.57 -1.18
C THR A 124 12.09 11.09 -1.38
N ALA A 125 12.78 11.61 -2.41
CA ALA A 125 14.18 11.31 -2.68
C ALA A 125 15.09 11.70 -1.51
N ASP A 126 14.90 12.89 -0.93
CA ASP A 126 15.65 13.36 0.24
C ASP A 126 15.41 12.47 1.46
N SER A 127 14.17 12.06 1.69
CA SER A 127 13.81 11.16 2.80
C SER A 127 14.48 9.79 2.65
N ILE A 128 14.49 9.22 1.45
CA ILE A 128 15.16 7.96 1.15
C ILE A 128 16.67 8.11 1.31
N LYS A 129 17.25 9.18 0.76
CA LYS A 129 18.68 9.47 0.89
C LYS A 129 19.12 9.62 2.34
N GLN A 130 18.38 10.38 3.14
CA GLN A 130 18.66 10.53 4.57
C GLN A 130 18.63 9.20 5.33
N ALA A 131 17.67 8.34 5.00
CA ALA A 131 17.46 7.09 5.71
C ALA A 131 18.43 5.98 5.29
N THR A 132 18.89 5.97 4.02
CA THR A 132 19.57 4.82 3.40
C THR A 132 20.92 5.18 2.76
N GLY A 133 21.20 6.47 2.55
CA GLY A 133 22.33 6.95 1.76
C GLY A 133 22.17 6.81 0.24
N ARG A 134 21.09 6.19 -0.24
CA ARG A 134 20.88 5.92 -1.67
C ARG A 134 20.32 7.13 -2.40
N THR A 135 20.78 7.29 -3.67
CA THR A 135 20.37 8.37 -4.56
C THR A 135 19.94 7.87 -5.95
N ASP A 136 20.02 6.57 -6.18
CA ASP A 136 19.74 5.87 -7.44
C ASP A 136 18.27 5.44 -7.55
N ILE A 137 17.35 6.35 -7.21
CA ILE A 137 15.90 6.14 -7.26
C ILE A 137 15.33 6.83 -8.49
N HIS A 138 14.60 6.10 -9.30
CA HIS A 138 13.91 6.63 -10.47
C HIS A 138 12.48 7.03 -10.12
N PHE A 139 12.03 8.14 -10.70
CA PHE A 139 10.66 8.62 -10.54
C PHE A 139 9.93 8.61 -11.88
N GLU A 140 8.66 8.20 -11.83
CA GLU A 140 7.69 8.37 -12.89
C GLU A 140 6.51 9.17 -12.38
N PHE A 141 5.93 10.00 -13.24
CA PHE A 141 4.85 10.90 -12.89
C PHE A 141 3.57 10.49 -13.59
N ALA A 142 2.51 10.25 -12.81
CA ALA A 142 1.18 9.95 -13.33
C ALA A 142 0.12 10.22 -12.26
N ASP A 143 -1.01 10.78 -12.65
CA ASP A 143 -2.23 10.75 -11.85
C ASP A 143 -3.01 9.46 -12.15
N LEU A 144 -2.87 8.47 -11.27
CA LEU A 144 -3.52 7.18 -11.44
C LEU A 144 -5.04 7.22 -11.27
N SER A 145 -5.65 8.38 -10.97
CA SER A 145 -7.09 8.56 -11.10
C SER A 145 -7.54 8.83 -12.54
N LEU A 146 -6.58 9.02 -13.47
CA LEU A 146 -6.79 9.20 -14.90
C LEU A 146 -6.22 8.00 -15.67
N LEU A 147 -7.05 7.37 -16.51
CA LEU A 147 -6.60 6.19 -17.27
C LEU A 147 -5.62 6.57 -18.37
N ASN A 148 -5.79 7.75 -18.99
CA ASN A 148 -4.85 8.24 -20.00
C ASN A 148 -3.44 8.45 -19.39
N ASP A 149 -3.33 8.98 -18.17
CA ASP A 149 -2.07 9.13 -17.47
C ASP A 149 -1.47 7.77 -17.09
N THR A 150 -2.33 6.84 -16.65
CA THR A 150 -1.93 5.47 -16.35
C THR A 150 -1.39 4.76 -17.60
N ASP A 151 -2.06 4.91 -18.75
CA ASP A 151 -1.60 4.33 -20.00
C ASP A 151 -0.30 4.95 -20.49
N ALA A 152 -0.15 6.26 -20.40
CA ALA A 152 1.08 6.95 -20.74
C ALA A 152 2.27 6.51 -19.84
N LEU A 153 2.03 6.29 -18.54
CA LEU A 153 3.00 5.71 -17.62
C LEU A 153 3.42 4.30 -18.08
N ILE A 154 2.45 3.46 -18.39
CA ILE A 154 2.68 2.09 -18.84
C ILE A 154 3.53 2.09 -20.12
N ASP A 155 3.20 2.94 -21.09
CA ASP A 155 3.93 3.04 -22.34
C ASP A 155 5.39 3.48 -22.12
N ARG A 156 5.65 4.40 -21.20
CA ARG A 156 7.01 4.78 -20.82
C ARG A 156 7.78 3.63 -20.17
N LEU A 157 7.16 2.87 -19.27
CA LEU A 157 7.79 1.71 -18.65
C LEU A 157 8.09 0.62 -19.67
N LEU A 158 7.16 0.33 -20.58
CA LEU A 158 7.35 -0.63 -21.67
C LEU A 158 8.46 -0.19 -22.63
N ALA A 159 8.56 1.11 -22.94
CA ALA A 159 9.60 1.65 -23.81
C ALA A 159 11.00 1.56 -23.17
N LYS A 160 11.13 1.66 -21.85
CA LYS A 160 12.39 1.41 -21.12
C LYS A 160 12.81 -0.06 -21.21
N GLY A 161 11.85 -0.97 -21.19
CA GLY A 161 12.08 -2.41 -21.32
C GLY A 161 12.71 -3.06 -20.09
N ASP A 162 12.87 -2.33 -18.98
CA ASP A 162 13.44 -2.85 -17.75
C ASP A 162 12.51 -3.92 -17.16
N ALA A 163 13.07 -5.07 -16.84
CA ALA A 163 12.34 -6.14 -16.21
C ALA A 163 11.87 -5.73 -14.80
N ILE A 164 10.65 -6.11 -14.42
CA ILE A 164 10.04 -5.77 -13.14
C ILE A 164 9.95 -7.04 -12.27
N ASP A 165 10.69 -7.10 -11.16
CA ASP A 165 10.59 -8.19 -10.20
C ASP A 165 9.38 -8.07 -9.30
N VAL A 166 9.04 -6.83 -8.89
CA VAL A 166 7.90 -6.58 -8.00
C VAL A 166 7.15 -5.34 -8.45
N LEU A 167 5.85 -5.49 -8.73
CA LEU A 167 4.91 -4.38 -8.90
C LEU A 167 4.09 -4.22 -7.63
N ILE A 168 4.15 -3.04 -6.99
CA ILE A 168 3.39 -2.74 -5.78
C ILE A 168 2.35 -1.66 -6.08
N ASN A 169 1.10 -2.06 -6.20
CA ASN A 169 -0.05 -1.18 -6.32
C ASN A 169 -0.45 -0.71 -4.92
N ASN A 170 0.14 0.41 -4.48
CA ASN A 170 -0.10 1.00 -3.17
C ASN A 170 -0.80 2.36 -3.25
N ALA A 171 -0.76 3.04 -4.39
CA ALA A 171 -1.45 4.31 -4.55
C ALA A 171 -2.93 4.18 -4.19
N GLY A 172 -3.41 5.06 -3.32
CA GLY A 172 -4.79 5.07 -2.89
C GLY A 172 -5.13 6.35 -2.13
N ALA A 173 -6.40 6.69 -2.12
CA ALA A 173 -6.94 7.80 -1.36
C ALA A 173 -8.41 7.50 -1.00
N LEU A 174 -8.88 8.09 0.10
CA LEU A 174 -10.30 8.10 0.44
C LEU A 174 -10.90 9.41 -0.07
N PHE A 175 -11.93 9.30 -0.88
CA PHE A 175 -12.72 10.43 -1.34
C PHE A 175 -14.06 10.40 -0.62
N ASN A 176 -14.37 11.47 0.13
CA ASN A 176 -15.62 11.55 0.89
C ASN A 176 -16.83 11.81 -0.03
N ASP A 177 -16.57 12.48 -1.16
CA ASP A 177 -17.61 12.85 -2.12
C ASP A 177 -17.51 12.00 -3.37
N HIS A 178 -18.67 11.69 -3.96
CA HIS A 178 -18.73 11.06 -5.27
C HIS A 178 -18.19 12.04 -6.32
N THR A 179 -16.98 11.82 -6.79
CA THR A 179 -16.27 12.72 -7.70
C THR A 179 -15.99 11.99 -9.02
N MET A 180 -16.39 12.62 -10.12
CA MET A 180 -16.06 12.13 -11.46
C MET A 180 -14.72 12.70 -11.92
N THR A 181 -13.93 11.90 -12.62
CA THR A 181 -12.73 12.37 -13.31
C THR A 181 -13.09 13.10 -14.61
N SER A 182 -12.12 13.79 -15.22
CA SER A 182 -12.30 14.40 -16.55
C SER A 182 -12.59 13.38 -17.65
N GLU A 183 -12.34 12.10 -17.40
CA GLU A 183 -12.61 10.98 -18.30
C GLU A 183 -13.99 10.34 -18.10
N GLY A 184 -14.81 10.92 -17.20
CA GLY A 184 -16.17 10.41 -16.93
C GLY A 184 -16.20 9.14 -16.07
N LEU A 185 -15.14 8.84 -15.34
CA LEU A 185 -15.07 7.72 -14.42
C LEU A 185 -15.19 8.21 -12.97
N GLU A 186 -15.79 7.40 -12.10
CA GLU A 186 -15.75 7.67 -10.67
C GLU A 186 -14.31 7.54 -10.17
N LYS A 187 -13.87 8.49 -9.37
CA LYS A 187 -12.45 8.68 -9.02
C LYS A 187 -11.86 7.55 -8.18
N SER A 188 -12.63 7.02 -7.22
CA SER A 188 -12.19 5.87 -6.43
C SER A 188 -12.10 4.61 -7.30
N TYR A 189 -13.08 4.40 -8.16
CA TYR A 189 -13.09 3.29 -9.11
C TYR A 189 -11.90 3.35 -10.07
N ALA A 190 -11.60 4.53 -10.62
CA ALA A 190 -10.46 4.72 -11.50
C ALA A 190 -9.13 4.46 -10.78
N LEU A 191 -8.92 5.07 -9.59
CA LEU A 191 -7.68 5.00 -8.84
C LEU A 191 -7.43 3.63 -8.20
N LEU A 192 -8.49 3.05 -7.58
CA LEU A 192 -8.30 1.88 -6.70
C LEU A 192 -8.52 0.54 -7.40
N LEU A 193 -9.18 0.54 -8.57
CA LEU A 193 -9.47 -0.68 -9.31
C LEU A 193 -8.90 -0.66 -10.74
N LEU A 194 -9.32 0.31 -11.57
CA LEU A 194 -8.99 0.27 -12.99
C LEU A 194 -7.49 0.46 -13.25
N SER A 195 -6.84 1.44 -12.62
CA SER A 195 -5.42 1.70 -12.82
C SER A 195 -4.52 0.56 -12.32
N PRO A 196 -4.71 -0.01 -11.12
CA PRO A 196 -4.01 -1.22 -10.71
C PRO A 196 -4.21 -2.40 -11.66
N TRP A 197 -5.44 -2.60 -12.14
CA TRP A 197 -5.74 -3.65 -13.10
C TRP A 197 -4.99 -3.45 -14.42
N ARG A 198 -5.01 -2.24 -14.99
CA ARG A 198 -4.29 -1.92 -16.23
C ARG A 198 -2.77 -2.05 -16.08
N LEU A 199 -2.22 -1.60 -14.95
CA LEU A 199 -0.79 -1.81 -14.64
C LEU A 199 -0.44 -3.29 -14.63
N CYS A 200 -1.25 -4.12 -13.95
CA CYS A 200 -1.02 -5.56 -13.90
C CYS A 200 -1.10 -6.20 -15.29
N GLU A 201 -2.13 -5.88 -16.07
CA GLU A 201 -2.38 -6.49 -17.38
C GLU A 201 -1.31 -6.10 -18.40
N ARG A 202 -1.07 -4.80 -18.54
CA ARG A 202 -0.21 -4.29 -19.62
C ARG A 202 1.29 -4.41 -19.32
N LEU A 203 1.70 -4.46 -18.05
CA LEU A 203 3.09 -4.68 -17.67
C LEU A 203 3.47 -6.17 -17.58
N LEU A 204 2.56 -7.10 -17.91
CA LEU A 204 2.87 -8.54 -17.96
C LEU A 204 4.13 -8.89 -18.76
N PRO A 205 4.44 -8.26 -19.90
CA PRO A 205 5.67 -8.54 -20.63
C PRO A 205 6.94 -8.27 -19.80
N LEU A 206 6.96 -7.18 -19.01
CA LEU A 206 8.09 -6.83 -18.14
C LEU A 206 8.14 -7.70 -16.87
N LEU A 207 6.99 -8.10 -16.34
CA LEU A 207 6.87 -9.01 -15.20
C LEU A 207 7.26 -10.46 -15.54
N LYS A 208 7.11 -10.88 -16.77
CA LYS A 208 7.47 -12.24 -17.24
C LYS A 208 8.86 -12.33 -17.83
N ASN A 209 9.55 -11.22 -18.00
CA ASN A 209 10.88 -11.17 -18.63
C ASN A 209 12.00 -11.54 -17.66
N HIS A 210 11.82 -12.62 -16.90
CA HIS A 210 12.77 -13.08 -15.89
C HIS A 210 12.89 -14.60 -15.85
N ASP A 211 14.07 -15.06 -15.45
CA ASP A 211 14.30 -16.46 -15.03
C ASP A 211 13.73 -16.73 -13.63
N THR A 212 13.25 -15.69 -12.95
CA THR A 212 12.70 -15.76 -11.59
C THR A 212 11.25 -15.33 -11.53
N THR A 213 10.51 -15.76 -10.50
CA THR A 213 9.10 -15.41 -10.32
C THR A 213 8.95 -13.94 -9.94
N ALA A 214 8.33 -13.14 -10.79
CA ALA A 214 7.89 -11.80 -10.44
C ALA A 214 6.68 -11.82 -9.50
N ARG A 215 6.46 -10.73 -8.77
CA ARG A 215 5.34 -10.57 -7.83
C ARG A 215 4.54 -9.31 -8.12
N VAL A 216 3.22 -9.43 -8.00
CA VAL A 216 2.32 -8.28 -7.93
C VAL A 216 1.72 -8.22 -6.53
N ILE A 217 1.84 -7.06 -5.88
CA ILE A 217 1.32 -6.81 -4.54
C ILE A 217 0.29 -5.70 -4.63
N ASN A 218 -0.96 -6.02 -4.30
CA ASN A 218 -2.02 -5.03 -4.19
C ASN A 218 -2.23 -4.70 -2.71
N VAL A 219 -2.02 -3.43 -2.34
CA VAL A 219 -2.26 -2.94 -0.98
C VAL A 219 -3.75 -2.61 -0.84
N VAL A 220 -4.44 -3.37 -0.03
CA VAL A 220 -5.88 -3.24 0.20
C VAL A 220 -6.18 -2.91 1.66
N SER A 221 -7.38 -2.40 1.93
CA SER A 221 -7.79 -2.03 3.28
C SER A 221 -8.45 -3.21 4.02
N GLY A 222 -8.15 -3.33 5.32
CA GLY A 222 -8.89 -4.23 6.23
C GLY A 222 -10.33 -3.75 6.50
N GLY A 223 -10.69 -2.51 6.13
CA GLY A 223 -12.05 -1.99 6.26
C GLY A 223 -13.10 -2.76 5.47
N MET A 224 -12.69 -3.49 4.42
CA MET A 224 -13.57 -4.38 3.66
C MET A 224 -14.16 -5.55 4.47
N TYR A 225 -13.64 -5.79 5.67
CA TYR A 225 -14.12 -6.85 6.57
C TYR A 225 -14.95 -6.32 7.75
N ALA A 226 -15.26 -5.02 7.75
CA ALA A 226 -15.97 -4.35 8.85
C ALA A 226 -17.47 -4.14 8.58
N GLU A 227 -18.04 -4.78 7.55
CA GLU A 227 -19.49 -4.77 7.26
C GLU A 227 -20.23 -5.90 8.01
#